data_49b84314a0ef1ddb463ca34f73fd8c4c
#
_entry.id   49b84314a0ef1ddb463ca34f73fd8c4c
#
_cell.length_a   1.000
_cell.length_b   1.000
_cell.length_c   1.000
_cell.angle_alpha   90.00
_cell.angle_beta   90.00
_cell.angle_gamma   90.00
#
_symmetry.space_group_name_H-M   'P 1'
#
loop_
_entity.id
_entity.type
_entity.pdbx_description
1 polymer ?
#
loop_
_entity_poly.entity_id
_entity_poly.type
_entity_poly.pdbx_seq_one_letter_code
_entity_poly.pdbx_strand_id
1 'polypeptide(L)'
;SGLNSNLKGSNKFPVNLYLKDFDINGSLDPILTHYKKGKEYPYFGLTELSRQLTQVKKVFQSYEEYASSTFLDVFPIEELKGASRIQAFTFKSTCFENKGNGDFVEKEIPEELQLAPLYSFATGDFENSGELEILAGGNFYANQISIGKHDASFGHLFKINTYI
;
A
#
# COMPACT_ATOMS: atom_id res chain seq x y z
N SER A 1 1.60 4.11 -4.64
CA SER A 1 2.78 4.30 -3.80
C SER A 1 4.04 3.63 -4.37
N GLY A 2 3.97 2.95 -5.52
CA GLY A 2 5.10 2.29 -6.16
C GLY A 2 5.70 1.14 -5.34
N LEU A 3 6.86 0.68 -5.76
CA LEU A 3 7.59 -0.43 -5.12
C LEU A 3 8.53 0.03 -4.00
N ASN A 4 8.79 1.34 -3.86
CA ASN A 4 9.62 1.92 -2.81
C ASN A 4 8.82 2.10 -1.51
N SER A 5 8.33 0.99 -0.96
CA SER A 5 7.61 0.96 0.30
C SER A 5 7.86 -0.34 1.05
N ASN A 6 7.62 -0.33 2.36
CA ASN A 6 7.72 -1.53 3.21
C ASN A 6 6.53 -2.48 3.01
N LEU A 7 5.44 -2.01 2.38
CA LEU A 7 4.28 -2.83 2.07
C LEU A 7 4.55 -3.63 0.78
N LYS A 8 4.51 -4.94 0.90
CA LYS A 8 4.67 -5.88 -0.21
C LYS A 8 3.41 -6.75 -0.27
N GLY A 9 2.61 -6.55 -1.32
CA GLY A 9 1.42 -7.36 -1.59
C GLY A 9 1.67 -8.34 -2.72
N SER A 10 0.98 -9.47 -2.67
CA SER A 10 0.91 -10.47 -3.75
C SER A 10 -0.40 -11.23 -3.66
N ASN A 11 -0.74 -12.01 -4.71
CA ASN A 11 -1.95 -12.85 -4.70
C ASN A 11 -1.94 -13.87 -3.55
N LYS A 12 -0.75 -14.38 -3.19
CA LYS A 12 -0.60 -15.33 -2.09
C LYS A 12 -0.56 -14.65 -0.71
N PHE A 13 0.01 -13.46 -0.64
CA PHE A 13 0.25 -12.72 0.59
C PHE A 13 -0.18 -11.25 0.39
N PRO A 14 -1.49 -10.97 0.36
CA PRO A 14 -1.98 -9.60 0.23
C PRO A 14 -1.69 -8.78 1.49
N VAL A 15 -1.63 -7.48 1.34
CA VAL A 15 -1.78 -6.57 2.48
C VAL A 15 -3.27 -6.47 2.78
N ASN A 16 -3.67 -6.71 4.03
CA ASN A 16 -5.06 -6.65 4.42
C ASN A 16 -5.33 -5.40 5.27
N LEU A 17 -6.53 -4.87 5.12
CA LEU A 17 -7.11 -3.87 6.00
C LEU A 17 -8.39 -4.45 6.59
N TYR A 18 -8.40 -4.68 7.89
CA TYR A 18 -9.59 -5.08 8.63
C TYR A 18 -10.26 -3.84 9.22
N LEU A 19 -11.58 -3.75 9.06
CA LEU A 19 -12.40 -2.64 9.51
C LEU A 19 -13.53 -3.16 10.40
N LYS A 20 -13.51 -2.80 11.66
CA LYS A 20 -14.54 -3.10 12.65
C LYS A 20 -14.38 -2.12 13.82
N ASP A 21 -15.43 -1.89 14.57
CA ASP A 21 -15.37 -1.28 15.89
C ASP A 21 -14.94 -2.37 16.89
N PHE A 22 -13.62 -2.47 17.14
CA PHE A 22 -13.04 -3.53 17.97
C PHE A 22 -13.18 -3.27 19.46
N ASP A 23 -13.31 -2.02 19.87
CA ASP A 23 -13.44 -1.64 21.29
C ASP A 23 -14.86 -1.17 21.68
N ILE A 24 -15.79 -1.24 20.74
CA ILE A 24 -17.23 -0.92 20.92
C ILE A 24 -17.42 0.53 21.38
N ASN A 25 -16.63 1.45 20.78
CA ASN A 25 -16.74 2.89 21.05
C ASN A 25 -17.61 3.66 20.05
N GLY A 26 -18.16 2.99 19.03
CA GLY A 26 -18.97 3.56 17.95
C GLY A 26 -18.17 4.05 16.75
N SER A 27 -16.85 3.89 16.73
CA SER A 27 -15.98 4.24 15.62
C SER A 27 -15.36 3.00 15.00
N LEU A 28 -15.08 3.05 13.68
CA LEU A 28 -14.36 1.96 13.02
C LEU A 28 -12.87 2.06 13.30
N ASP A 29 -12.28 0.93 13.66
CA ASP A 29 -10.84 0.77 13.86
C ASP A 29 -10.21 0.09 12.64
N PRO A 30 -9.42 0.82 11.83
CA PRO A 30 -8.68 0.23 10.73
C PRO A 30 -7.42 -0.48 11.22
N ILE A 31 -7.34 -1.80 11.02
CA ILE A 31 -6.16 -2.61 11.34
C ILE A 31 -5.50 -3.06 10.04
N LEU A 32 -4.36 -2.46 9.74
CA LEU A 32 -3.53 -2.83 8.59
C LEU A 32 -2.63 -4.00 8.96
N THR A 33 -2.57 -5.01 8.09
CA THR A 33 -1.71 -6.18 8.27
C THR A 33 -0.87 -6.46 7.03
N HIS A 34 0.23 -7.15 7.23
CA HIS A 34 1.10 -7.60 6.16
C HIS A 34 1.66 -8.99 6.44
N TYR A 35 2.17 -9.65 5.41
CA TYR A 35 2.82 -10.94 5.55
C TYR A 35 4.34 -10.82 5.66
N LYS A 36 4.92 -11.58 6.59
CA LYS A 36 6.36 -11.76 6.75
C LYS A 36 6.66 -13.23 6.96
N LYS A 37 7.50 -13.82 6.09
CA LYS A 37 7.83 -15.26 6.12
C LYS A 37 6.60 -16.18 6.14
N GLY A 38 5.55 -15.80 5.39
CA GLY A 38 4.32 -16.60 5.26
C GLY A 38 3.34 -16.50 6.42
N LYS A 39 3.61 -15.68 7.43
CA LYS A 39 2.69 -15.39 8.54
C LYS A 39 2.20 -13.94 8.46
N GLU A 40 0.96 -13.71 8.87
CA GLU A 40 0.35 -12.39 8.91
C GLU A 40 0.65 -11.70 10.24
N TYR A 41 1.01 -10.41 10.18
CA TYR A 41 1.35 -9.57 11.34
C TYR A 41 0.63 -8.23 11.24
N PRO A 42 0.28 -7.58 12.35
CA PRO A 42 -0.10 -6.18 12.34
C PRO A 42 1.03 -5.33 11.73
N TYR A 43 0.68 -4.34 10.93
CA TYR A 43 1.67 -3.45 10.32
C TYR A 43 2.23 -2.44 11.31
N PHE A 44 1.36 -1.93 12.20
CA PHE A 44 1.75 -0.97 13.23
C PHE A 44 2.32 -1.66 14.46
N GLY A 45 3.28 -0.99 15.10
CA GLY A 45 3.89 -1.46 16.33
C GLY A 45 2.94 -1.33 17.54
N LEU A 46 3.36 -1.91 18.68
CA LEU A 46 2.57 -1.93 19.91
C LEU A 46 2.12 -0.53 20.35
N THR A 47 2.98 0.48 20.22
CA THR A 47 2.66 1.85 20.65
C THR A 47 1.52 2.45 19.82
N GLU A 48 1.61 2.36 18.49
CA GLU A 48 0.60 2.90 17.58
C GLU A 48 -0.71 2.17 17.75
N LEU A 49 -0.68 0.82 17.76
CA LEU A 49 -1.88 0.02 17.91
C LEU A 49 -2.55 0.21 19.27
N SER A 50 -1.77 0.37 20.35
CA SER A 50 -2.30 0.63 21.70
C SER A 50 -2.92 2.04 21.86
N ARG A 51 -2.53 3.00 21.03
CA ARG A 51 -3.18 4.33 21.01
C ARG A 51 -4.57 4.25 20.40
N GLN A 52 -4.75 3.37 19.43
CA GLN A 52 -6.04 3.12 18.79
C GLN A 52 -6.90 2.18 19.63
N LEU A 53 -6.32 1.07 20.09
CA LEU A 53 -7.00 0.01 20.83
C LEU A 53 -6.27 -0.23 22.17
N THR A 54 -6.77 0.40 23.22
CA THR A 54 -6.12 0.33 24.55
C THR A 54 -6.08 -1.10 25.14
N GLN A 55 -6.99 -1.97 24.72
CA GLN A 55 -7.02 -3.38 25.14
C GLN A 55 -5.77 -4.14 24.71
N VAL A 56 -5.14 -3.79 23.58
CA VAL A 56 -3.90 -4.44 23.11
C VAL A 56 -2.77 -4.28 24.12
N LYS A 57 -2.67 -3.10 24.77
CA LYS A 57 -1.68 -2.86 25.82
C LYS A 57 -1.92 -3.67 27.09
N LYS A 58 -3.17 -4.07 27.34
CA LYS A 58 -3.48 -4.92 28.51
C LYS A 58 -3.03 -6.37 28.30
N VAL A 59 -3.01 -6.83 27.05
CA VAL A 59 -2.59 -8.19 26.68
C VAL A 59 -1.07 -8.27 26.53
N PHE A 60 -0.46 -7.29 25.81
CA PHE A 60 0.97 -7.27 25.52
C PHE A 60 1.68 -6.22 26.38
N GLN A 61 2.46 -6.69 27.36
CA GLN A 61 3.18 -5.82 28.28
C GLN A 61 4.60 -5.49 27.81
N SER A 62 5.14 -6.25 26.85
CA SER A 62 6.47 -6.03 26.29
C SER A 62 6.45 -5.93 24.77
N TYR A 63 7.40 -5.15 24.22
CA TYR A 63 7.59 -5.05 22.77
C TYR A 63 8.07 -6.38 22.16
N GLU A 64 8.86 -7.15 22.88
CA GLU A 64 9.39 -8.44 22.44
C GLU A 64 8.27 -9.47 22.26
N GLU A 65 7.36 -9.55 23.22
CA GLU A 65 6.18 -10.41 23.15
C GLU A 65 5.31 -10.04 21.95
N TYR A 66 4.98 -8.75 21.80
CA TYR A 66 4.18 -8.27 20.67
C TYR A 66 4.88 -8.51 19.31
N ALA A 67 6.18 -8.26 19.21
CA ALA A 67 6.94 -8.42 17.96
C ALA A 67 7.04 -9.89 17.51
N SER A 68 6.92 -10.85 18.43
CA SER A 68 6.90 -12.29 18.13
C SER A 68 5.49 -12.82 17.81
N SER A 69 4.44 -12.05 18.12
CA SER A 69 3.04 -12.45 17.95
C SER A 69 2.54 -12.22 16.54
N THR A 70 1.80 -13.18 16.01
CA THR A 70 1.12 -13.07 14.72
C THR A 70 -0.16 -12.23 14.84
N PHE A 71 -0.77 -11.89 13.69
CA PHE A 71 -2.05 -11.15 13.70
C PHE A 71 -3.14 -11.88 14.51
N LEU A 72 -3.24 -13.21 14.40
CA LEU A 72 -4.24 -14.00 15.13
C LEU A 72 -3.92 -14.16 16.62
N ASP A 73 -2.67 -13.97 17.04
CA ASP A 73 -2.32 -13.91 18.46
C ASP A 73 -2.74 -12.57 19.08
N VAL A 74 -2.76 -11.49 18.27
CA VAL A 74 -3.20 -10.15 18.70
C VAL A 74 -4.72 -10.01 18.61
N PHE A 75 -5.32 -10.53 17.54
CA PHE A 75 -6.77 -10.51 17.28
C PHE A 75 -7.27 -11.94 17.02
N PRO A 76 -7.75 -12.64 18.02
CA PRO A 76 -8.33 -13.97 17.87
C PRO A 76 -9.46 -13.98 16.84
N ILE A 77 -9.66 -15.12 16.18
CA ILE A 77 -10.61 -15.24 15.06
C ILE A 77 -12.06 -14.87 15.45
N GLU A 78 -12.40 -15.03 16.70
CA GLU A 78 -13.70 -14.64 17.26
C GLU A 78 -13.91 -13.14 17.23
N GLU A 79 -12.85 -12.36 17.49
CA GLU A 79 -12.89 -10.90 17.45
C GLU A 79 -12.98 -10.38 16.02
N LEU A 80 -12.50 -11.14 15.03
CA LEU A 80 -12.58 -10.78 13.62
C LEU A 80 -13.96 -11.04 13.00
N LYS A 81 -14.86 -11.72 13.69
CA LYS A 81 -16.22 -11.94 13.20
C LYS A 81 -16.93 -10.59 12.98
N GLY A 82 -17.50 -10.44 11.77
CA GLY A 82 -18.18 -9.19 11.36
C GLY A 82 -17.23 -8.08 10.91
N ALA A 83 -15.91 -8.26 10.95
CA ALA A 83 -14.98 -7.31 10.36
C ALA A 83 -15.04 -7.36 8.82
N SER A 84 -15.09 -6.20 8.18
CA SER A 84 -14.86 -6.07 6.74
C SER A 84 -13.37 -6.22 6.46
N ARG A 85 -13.01 -6.99 5.43
CA ARG A 85 -11.62 -7.19 5.02
C ARG A 85 -11.42 -6.71 3.60
N ILE A 86 -10.53 -5.73 3.42
CA ILE A 86 -10.10 -5.20 2.13
C ILE A 86 -8.68 -5.70 1.87
N GLN A 87 -8.36 -6.04 0.61
CA GLN A 87 -7.07 -6.63 0.25
C GLN A 87 -6.39 -5.85 -0.85
N ALA A 88 -5.09 -5.60 -0.70
CA ALA A 88 -4.23 -5.05 -1.72
C ALA A 88 -3.19 -6.09 -2.15
N PHE A 89 -3.23 -6.46 -3.42
CA PHE A 89 -2.35 -7.48 -4.00
C PHE A 89 -1.09 -6.90 -4.62
N THR A 90 -1.10 -5.60 -4.94
CA THR A 90 0.04 -4.87 -5.50
C THR A 90 0.03 -3.41 -5.06
N PHE A 91 1.21 -2.83 -4.97
CA PHE A 91 1.43 -1.39 -4.76
C PHE A 91 2.19 -0.77 -5.94
N LYS A 92 2.44 -1.56 -6.97
CA LYS A 92 3.13 -1.13 -8.19
C LYS A 92 2.32 -0.06 -8.91
N SER A 93 2.98 0.99 -9.36
CA SER A 93 2.41 1.90 -10.37
C SER A 93 2.31 1.12 -11.69
N THR A 94 1.17 1.16 -12.34
CA THR A 94 0.89 0.31 -13.51
C THR A 94 0.25 1.13 -14.62
N CYS A 95 0.68 0.88 -15.84
CA CYS A 95 0.06 1.37 -17.06
C CYS A 95 -0.70 0.24 -17.74
N PHE A 96 -1.93 0.50 -18.17
CA PHE A 96 -2.73 -0.46 -18.93
C PHE A 96 -3.08 0.11 -20.29
N GLU A 97 -2.84 -0.69 -21.33
CA GLU A 97 -3.35 -0.40 -22.67
C GLU A 97 -4.74 -1.00 -22.81
N ASN A 98 -5.70 -0.17 -23.23
CA ASN A 98 -7.04 -0.64 -23.57
C ASN A 98 -7.03 -1.20 -25.00
N LYS A 99 -7.24 -2.49 -25.14
CA LYS A 99 -7.34 -3.22 -26.44
C LYS A 99 -8.76 -3.17 -27.05
N GLY A 100 -9.71 -2.53 -26.36
CA GLY A 100 -11.13 -2.55 -26.72
C GLY A 100 -11.90 -3.70 -26.06
N ASN A 101 -13.22 -3.66 -26.16
CA ASN A 101 -14.13 -4.69 -25.61
C ASN A 101 -13.99 -4.98 -24.11
N GLY A 102 -13.34 -4.08 -23.34
CA GLY A 102 -13.06 -4.28 -21.92
C GLY A 102 -11.75 -5.01 -21.63
N ASP A 103 -10.97 -5.35 -22.63
CA ASP A 103 -9.67 -5.99 -22.48
C ASP A 103 -8.57 -4.96 -22.21
N PHE A 104 -7.83 -5.15 -21.11
CA PHE A 104 -6.71 -4.33 -20.71
C PHE A 104 -5.44 -5.15 -20.57
N VAL A 105 -4.34 -4.67 -21.15
CA VAL A 105 -3.03 -5.33 -21.10
C VAL A 105 -2.05 -4.46 -20.34
N GLU A 106 -1.41 -5.02 -19.33
CA GLU A 106 -0.37 -4.32 -18.57
C GLU A 106 0.83 -4.04 -19.47
N LYS A 107 1.31 -2.79 -19.43
CA LYS A 107 2.53 -2.33 -20.11
C LYS A 107 3.63 -2.07 -19.09
N GLU A 108 4.83 -2.41 -19.46
CA GLU A 108 6.01 -2.05 -18.69
C GLU A 108 6.20 -0.54 -18.68
N ILE A 109 6.50 -0.01 -17.51
CA ILE A 109 6.87 1.39 -17.31
C ILE A 109 8.24 1.45 -16.63
N PRO A 110 9.00 2.54 -16.79
CA PRO A 110 10.30 2.72 -16.16
C PRO A 110 10.28 2.47 -14.65
N GLU A 111 11.32 1.84 -14.12
CA GLU A 111 11.41 1.51 -12.68
C GLU A 111 11.43 2.77 -11.80
N GLU A 112 11.94 3.87 -12.32
CA GLU A 112 11.97 5.16 -11.64
C GLU A 112 10.56 5.65 -11.25
N LEU A 113 9.53 5.28 -12.01
CA LEU A 113 8.14 5.57 -11.70
C LEU A 113 7.60 4.76 -10.50
N GLN A 114 8.39 3.83 -9.97
CA GLN A 114 8.06 3.05 -8.77
C GLN A 114 8.63 3.67 -7.49
N LEU A 115 9.43 4.72 -7.57
CA LEU A 115 10.14 5.30 -6.43
C LEU A 115 9.24 6.13 -5.52
N ALA A 116 8.18 6.73 -6.08
CA ALA A 116 7.20 7.53 -5.35
C ALA A 116 5.79 7.34 -5.93
N PRO A 117 4.74 7.76 -5.20
CA PRO A 117 3.38 7.77 -5.75
C PRO A 117 3.29 8.71 -6.94
N LEU A 118 2.55 8.31 -7.97
CA LEU A 118 2.25 9.16 -9.11
C LEU A 118 0.84 9.76 -8.94
N TYR A 119 0.74 11.09 -9.01
CA TYR A 119 -0.52 11.81 -8.83
C TYR A 119 -0.96 12.61 -10.04
N SER A 120 -0.02 12.95 -10.93
CA SER A 120 -0.33 13.77 -12.10
C SER A 120 0.40 13.29 -13.34
N PHE A 121 -0.26 13.49 -14.47
CA PHE A 121 0.24 13.16 -15.79
C PHE A 121 -0.08 14.29 -16.76
N ALA A 122 0.84 14.55 -17.66
CA ALA A 122 0.62 15.38 -18.85
C ALA A 122 1.15 14.64 -20.07
N THR A 123 0.48 14.76 -21.20
CA THR A 123 0.90 14.17 -22.46
C THR A 123 1.17 15.25 -23.48
N GLY A 124 2.21 15.09 -24.28
CA GLY A 124 2.60 16.04 -25.31
C GLY A 124 3.87 15.59 -26.02
N ASP A 125 4.23 16.30 -27.07
CA ASP A 125 5.54 16.19 -27.72
C ASP A 125 6.48 17.23 -27.08
N PHE A 126 7.05 16.88 -25.94
CA PHE A 126 7.90 17.79 -25.15
C PHE A 126 9.30 17.94 -25.76
N GLU A 127 9.78 16.93 -26.49
CA GLU A 127 11.09 16.92 -27.15
C GLU A 127 11.01 17.41 -28.60
N ASN A 128 9.82 17.75 -29.09
CA ASN A 128 9.57 18.16 -30.49
C ASN A 128 10.07 17.08 -31.48
N SER A 129 9.84 15.83 -31.12
CA SER A 129 10.27 14.64 -31.90
C SER A 129 9.17 14.13 -32.86
N GLY A 130 7.94 14.65 -32.74
CA GLY A 130 6.76 14.15 -33.43
C GLY A 130 6.14 12.93 -32.73
N GLU A 131 6.69 12.49 -31.61
CA GLU A 131 6.17 11.37 -30.80
C GLU A 131 5.52 11.88 -29.51
N LEU A 132 4.51 11.16 -29.05
CA LEU A 132 3.84 11.49 -27.81
C LEU A 132 4.63 10.97 -26.60
N GLU A 133 4.88 11.86 -25.67
CA GLU A 133 5.53 11.57 -24.40
C GLU A 133 4.58 11.77 -23.23
N ILE A 134 4.91 11.15 -22.12
CA ILE A 134 4.19 11.27 -20.85
C ILE A 134 5.14 11.90 -19.82
N LEU A 135 4.76 13.07 -19.32
CA LEU A 135 5.37 13.66 -18.15
C LEU A 135 4.56 13.22 -16.92
N ALA A 136 5.19 12.51 -16.00
CA ALA A 136 4.57 12.01 -14.78
C ALA A 136 5.28 12.54 -13.53
N GLY A 137 4.52 12.81 -12.49
CA GLY A 137 5.08 13.25 -11.22
C GLY A 137 4.15 12.99 -10.05
N GLY A 138 4.76 12.99 -8.87
CA GLY A 138 4.03 12.86 -7.62
C GLY A 138 4.96 12.60 -6.46
N ASN A 139 4.60 13.16 -5.32
CA ASN A 139 5.23 12.90 -4.03
C ASN A 139 4.16 12.97 -2.96
N PHE A 140 4.36 12.31 -1.84
CA PHE A 140 3.43 12.31 -0.73
C PHE A 140 4.14 12.62 0.58
N TYR A 141 3.75 13.75 1.19
CA TYR A 141 4.37 14.27 2.40
C TYR A 141 3.51 14.08 3.65
N ALA A 142 2.20 13.82 3.49
CA ALA A 142 1.23 13.75 4.60
C ALA A 142 1.19 12.36 5.26
N ASN A 143 2.32 11.66 5.35
CA ASN A 143 2.43 10.41 6.07
C ASN A 143 2.63 10.63 7.57
N GLN A 144 2.32 9.59 8.36
CA GLN A 144 2.77 9.52 9.75
C GLN A 144 4.30 9.59 9.81
N ILE A 145 4.82 10.22 10.87
CA ILE A 145 6.28 10.43 11.05
C ILE A 145 7.05 9.11 11.02
N SER A 146 6.46 8.03 11.55
CA SER A 146 7.04 6.67 11.57
C SER A 146 7.18 6.04 10.19
N ILE A 147 6.39 6.48 9.20
CA ILE A 147 6.44 5.95 7.82
C ILE A 147 7.41 6.76 6.95
N GLY A 148 7.59 8.04 7.28
CA GLY A 148 8.42 8.97 6.51
C GLY A 148 7.70 9.55 5.29
N LYS A 149 8.43 10.38 4.54
CA LYS A 149 7.92 11.01 3.32
C LYS A 149 8.16 10.09 2.13
N HIS A 150 7.23 10.11 1.18
CA HIS A 150 7.38 9.48 -0.13
C HIS A 150 7.65 10.56 -1.18
N ASP A 151 8.88 11.06 -1.23
CA ASP A 151 9.31 12.23 -1.98
C ASP A 151 10.50 11.98 -2.94
N ALA A 152 10.63 10.74 -3.40
CA ALA A 152 11.72 10.33 -4.28
C ALA A 152 11.45 10.59 -5.78
N SER A 153 10.37 11.30 -6.14
CA SER A 153 10.09 11.66 -7.52
C SER A 153 10.57 13.09 -7.83
N PHE A 154 11.33 13.23 -8.89
CA PHE A 154 11.76 14.52 -9.46
C PHE A 154 11.01 14.90 -10.72
N GLY A 155 9.94 14.15 -11.05
CA GLY A 155 9.28 14.20 -12.35
C GLY A 155 9.99 13.32 -13.38
N HIS A 156 9.21 12.66 -14.22
CA HIS A 156 9.72 11.69 -15.19
C HIS A 156 9.06 11.94 -16.54
N LEU A 157 9.88 12.13 -17.58
CA LEU A 157 9.45 12.15 -18.98
C LEU A 157 9.78 10.80 -19.59
N PHE A 158 8.81 10.14 -20.21
CA PHE A 158 9.01 8.81 -20.79
C PHE A 158 8.06 8.56 -21.97
N LYS A 159 8.45 7.61 -22.82
CA LYS A 159 7.62 7.10 -23.92
C LYS A 159 7.12 5.72 -23.55
N ILE A 160 5.86 5.47 -23.84
CA ILE A 160 5.35 4.10 -23.81
C ILE A 160 5.59 3.52 -25.19
N ASN A 161 6.53 2.58 -25.29
CA ASN A 161 6.76 1.86 -26.53
C ASN A 161 5.52 1.03 -26.85
N THR A 162 4.63 1.57 -27.64
CA THR A 162 3.59 0.82 -28.33
C THR A 162 4.26 0.14 -29.52
N TYR A 163 4.71 -1.10 -29.34
CA TYR A 163 4.97 -1.95 -30.48
C TYR A 163 3.59 -2.24 -31.10
N ILE A 164 3.35 -1.63 -32.26
CA ILE A 164 2.20 -1.93 -33.12
C ILE A 164 2.43 -3.28 -33.78
#